data_2893dadc5ff3fe341dbad6161d788c5a
#
_entry.id   2893dadc5ff3fe341dbad6161d788c5a
#
_cell.length_a   1.000
_cell.length_b   1.000
_cell.length_c   1.000
_cell.angle_alpha   90.00
_cell.angle_beta   90.00
_cell.angle_gamma   90.00
#
_symmetry.space_group_name_H-M   'P 1'
#
loop_
_entity.id
_entity.type
_entity.pdbx_description
1 polymer ?
#
loop_
_entity_poly.entity_id
_entity_poly.type
_entity_poly.pdbx_seq_one_letter_code
_entity_poly.pdbx_strand_id
1 'polypeptide(L)'
;MKEVSRRDFLKYVGVGALGLVARPRLLSAFERGLSPLADASDVVQCFHDGATSGSTINEAVVQVMVNESIMALAGIRNVGEAWKTIFPGITDASIIGIKVNCASPQTPTNPEVVRCICNGLAQMNVGGSTFKKNNIIVWERTNSELAAAGFSKYTGSDPDTVRCFGSNESGVGFDTETTLVVANSSNQNPSKILSKIIDYEINAAVLKTHSTSKLTLTLKNHYGSVHNATGLQHTSSCSPAIPSLNQQIRDVVTPNAKDKLFFIDCLFGMYSGGPSGPPNFNPKLLLMSKDPVACDKQGQNVINAERALHSLPALDAPWIPVAADPPYSLGSLDFNLIELNNVGVGESSRPVAAGDLFAVSPEPVRDRATVTFTVSRPGPVSLELLDAAGRTEARLFAGMLRQGRHSVNWRATRQLAAGTHLLRLNSGGATRTRKVLVVN
;
A
#
# COMPACT_ATOMS: atom_id res chain seq x y z
N MET A 1 -15.94 -29.38 -9.63
CA MET A 1 -15.67 -28.10 -8.99
C MET A 1 -15.35 -27.11 -10.09
N LYS A 2 -16.10 -26.00 -10.22
CA LYS A 2 -15.79 -24.97 -11.23
C LYS A 2 -14.60 -24.16 -10.73
N GLU A 3 -13.54 -24.11 -11.51
CA GLU A 3 -12.43 -23.18 -11.26
C GLU A 3 -12.98 -21.74 -11.22
N VAL A 4 -12.83 -21.11 -10.07
CA VAL A 4 -13.15 -19.68 -9.93
C VAL A 4 -12.03 -18.91 -10.61
N SER A 5 -12.35 -18.12 -11.61
CA SER A 5 -11.34 -17.38 -12.37
C SER A 5 -10.68 -16.30 -11.48
N ARG A 6 -9.40 -16.01 -11.74
CA ARG A 6 -8.64 -14.93 -11.07
C ARG A 6 -9.34 -13.57 -11.15
N ARG A 7 -10.23 -13.39 -12.13
CA ARG A 7 -11.07 -12.21 -12.34
C ARG A 7 -12.16 -12.07 -11.26
N ASP A 8 -12.62 -13.21 -10.72
CA ASP A 8 -13.60 -13.24 -9.63
C ASP A 8 -12.93 -13.00 -8.28
N PHE A 9 -11.65 -13.39 -8.12
CA PHE A 9 -10.81 -13.03 -6.97
C PHE A 9 -10.71 -11.50 -6.77
N LEU A 10 -10.45 -10.76 -7.84
CA LEU A 10 -10.36 -9.29 -7.77
C LEU A 10 -11.71 -8.63 -7.40
N LYS A 11 -12.83 -9.24 -7.75
CA LYS A 11 -14.17 -8.75 -7.34
C LYS A 11 -14.42 -8.91 -5.84
N TYR A 12 -13.88 -9.95 -5.21
CA TYR A 12 -14.03 -10.16 -3.76
C TYR A 12 -13.14 -9.23 -2.93
N VAL A 13 -11.99 -8.84 -3.44
CA VAL A 13 -11.08 -7.89 -2.77
C VAL A 13 -11.65 -6.46 -2.77
N GLY A 14 -12.44 -6.09 -3.81
CA GLY A 14 -13.08 -4.78 -3.90
C GLY A 14 -14.41 -4.63 -3.14
N VAL A 15 -15.06 -5.73 -2.74
CA VAL A 15 -16.42 -5.71 -2.15
C VAL A 15 -16.42 -5.69 -0.61
N GLY A 16 -15.29 -5.87 0.04
CA GLY A 16 -15.19 -5.90 1.51
C GLY A 16 -15.53 -4.58 2.23
N ALA A 17 -15.86 -3.49 1.51
CA ALA A 17 -16.13 -2.17 2.09
C ALA A 17 -17.63 -1.80 2.17
N LEU A 18 -18.57 -2.67 1.81
CA LEU A 18 -19.99 -2.35 1.82
C LEU A 18 -20.83 -3.41 2.57
N GLY A 19 -20.89 -3.29 3.87
CA GLY A 19 -21.72 -4.14 4.72
C GLY A 19 -21.93 -3.60 6.13
N LEU A 20 -22.40 -2.35 6.29
CA LEU A 20 -22.98 -1.87 7.54
C LEU A 20 -24.40 -1.38 7.31
N VAL A 21 -25.34 -2.20 7.75
CA VAL A 21 -26.77 -1.89 7.80
C VAL A 21 -27.00 -0.76 8.81
N ALA A 22 -27.52 0.36 8.32
CA ALA A 22 -27.95 1.48 9.13
C ALA A 22 -29.15 1.09 10.02
N ARG A 23 -29.03 1.29 11.32
CA ARG A 23 -30.16 1.43 12.25
C ARG A 23 -30.33 2.91 12.59
N PRO A 24 -31.54 3.49 12.49
CA PRO A 24 -31.75 4.88 12.86
C PRO A 24 -31.73 5.04 14.39
N ARG A 25 -30.90 5.91 14.92
CA ARG A 25 -31.01 6.44 16.27
C ARG A 25 -31.14 7.95 16.21
N LEU A 26 -32.14 8.40 16.94
CA LEU A 26 -32.62 9.75 17.14
C LEU A 26 -31.53 10.79 17.48
N LEU A 27 -31.73 11.98 16.94
CA LEU A 27 -30.98 13.20 17.22
C LEU A 27 -30.97 13.54 18.72
N SER A 28 -29.79 13.79 19.25
CA SER A 28 -29.59 14.74 20.34
C SER A 28 -28.38 15.61 19.98
N ALA A 29 -28.65 16.91 19.87
CA ALA A 29 -27.68 17.94 19.57
C ALA A 29 -26.62 18.03 20.69
N PHE A 30 -25.35 17.92 20.30
CA PHE A 30 -24.24 18.57 21.01
C PHE A 30 -23.25 19.05 19.97
N GLU A 31 -23.10 20.36 19.89
CA GLU A 31 -22.03 21.03 19.16
C GLU A 31 -20.69 20.60 19.74
N ARG A 32 -20.03 19.65 19.08
CA ARG A 32 -18.57 19.48 19.15
C ARG A 32 -18.01 20.01 17.84
N GLY A 33 -17.11 21.00 17.99
CA GLY A 33 -16.41 21.57 16.88
C GLY A 33 -15.92 20.48 15.93
N LEU A 34 -16.35 20.58 14.68
CA LEU A 34 -15.88 19.71 13.58
C LEU A 34 -14.39 20.02 13.41
N SER A 35 -13.53 19.19 13.98
CA SER A 35 -12.18 19.04 13.45
C SER A 35 -12.33 18.70 11.97
N PRO A 36 -11.49 19.27 11.08
CA PRO A 36 -11.49 18.84 9.69
C PRO A 36 -11.34 17.32 9.69
N LEU A 37 -12.24 16.61 8.97
CA LEU A 37 -12.05 15.19 8.71
C LEU A 37 -10.65 15.06 8.12
N ALA A 38 -9.75 14.37 8.81
CA ALA A 38 -8.45 14.02 8.25
C ALA A 38 -8.74 13.34 6.90
N ASP A 39 -8.09 13.81 5.84
CA ASP A 39 -8.22 13.20 4.52
C ASP A 39 -7.96 11.70 4.67
N ALA A 40 -8.87 10.88 4.12
CA ALA A 40 -8.73 9.43 4.20
C ALA A 40 -7.37 9.02 3.62
N SER A 41 -6.68 8.12 4.31
CA SER A 41 -5.38 7.61 3.87
C SER A 41 -5.50 6.87 2.54
N ASP A 42 -4.53 7.02 1.66
CA ASP A 42 -4.47 6.30 0.39
C ASP A 42 -3.70 4.99 0.54
N VAL A 43 -4.25 3.91 -0.02
CA VAL A 43 -3.55 2.64 -0.23
C VAL A 43 -3.51 2.33 -1.72
N VAL A 44 -2.32 2.20 -2.28
CA VAL A 44 -2.14 1.75 -3.65
C VAL A 44 -2.02 0.23 -3.67
N GLN A 45 -2.85 -0.43 -4.46
CA GLN A 45 -2.79 -1.85 -4.79
C GLN A 45 -2.43 -2.00 -6.26
N CYS A 46 -1.25 -2.51 -6.55
CA CYS A 46 -0.79 -2.69 -7.93
C CYS A 46 -0.71 -4.18 -8.27
N PHE A 47 -1.50 -4.60 -9.24
CA PHE A 47 -1.52 -5.96 -9.78
C PHE A 47 -0.88 -6.01 -11.17
N HIS A 48 -0.13 -7.10 -11.45
CA HIS A 48 0.35 -7.36 -12.80
C HIS A 48 0.50 -8.86 -13.09
N ASP A 49 -0.19 -9.35 -14.12
CA ASP A 49 -0.17 -10.77 -14.50
C ASP A 49 1.24 -11.30 -14.78
N GLY A 50 2.09 -10.49 -15.39
CA GLY A 50 3.47 -10.80 -15.75
C GLY A 50 4.49 -10.61 -14.62
N ALA A 51 4.07 -10.23 -13.41
CA ALA A 51 5.00 -9.98 -12.29
C ALA A 51 5.77 -11.24 -11.88
N THR A 52 5.15 -12.41 -12.04
CA THR A 52 5.76 -13.71 -11.75
C THR A 52 5.40 -14.78 -12.78
N SER A 53 6.30 -15.74 -12.98
CA SER A 53 6.06 -16.97 -13.76
C SER A 53 6.57 -18.15 -12.93
N GLY A 54 5.66 -18.99 -12.44
CA GLY A 54 5.99 -20.00 -11.44
C GLY A 54 6.57 -19.33 -10.18
N SER A 55 7.75 -19.74 -9.76
CA SER A 55 8.50 -19.13 -8.64
C SER A 55 9.42 -17.97 -9.04
N THR A 56 9.51 -17.65 -10.33
CA THR A 56 10.41 -16.62 -10.83
C THR A 56 9.74 -15.26 -10.86
N ILE A 57 10.42 -14.24 -10.33
CA ILE A 57 9.97 -12.85 -10.36
C ILE A 57 10.47 -12.18 -11.64
N ASN A 58 9.59 -11.49 -12.34
CA ASN A 58 9.96 -10.64 -13.48
C ASN A 58 10.28 -9.23 -12.95
N GLU A 59 11.56 -9.01 -12.65
CA GLU A 59 12.03 -7.77 -12.04
C GLU A 59 11.70 -6.52 -12.89
N ALA A 60 11.73 -6.64 -14.23
CA ALA A 60 11.39 -5.53 -15.11
C ALA A 60 9.92 -5.09 -14.95
N VAL A 61 9.01 -6.05 -14.82
CA VAL A 61 7.59 -5.78 -14.55
C VAL A 61 7.42 -5.21 -13.15
N VAL A 62 8.08 -5.79 -12.15
CA VAL A 62 8.00 -5.31 -10.75
C VAL A 62 8.56 -3.88 -10.64
N GLN A 63 9.60 -3.52 -11.40
CA GLN A 63 10.09 -2.15 -11.44
C GLN A 63 9.01 -1.17 -11.93
N VAL A 64 8.26 -1.54 -12.95
CA VAL A 64 7.13 -0.72 -13.44
C VAL A 64 6.04 -0.63 -12.37
N MET A 65 5.68 -1.75 -11.71
CA MET A 65 4.69 -1.76 -10.63
C MET A 65 5.09 -0.82 -9.48
N VAL A 66 6.35 -0.86 -9.04
CA VAL A 66 6.87 0.02 -7.97
C VAL A 66 6.82 1.48 -8.40
N ASN A 67 7.25 1.79 -9.63
CA ASN A 67 7.27 3.16 -10.15
C ASN A 67 5.85 3.73 -10.26
N GLU A 68 4.91 2.99 -10.84
CA GLU A 68 3.52 3.43 -10.99
C GLU A 68 2.84 3.56 -9.61
N SER A 69 3.14 2.66 -8.67
CA SER A 69 2.59 2.73 -7.31
C SER A 69 3.02 3.99 -6.58
N ILE A 70 4.30 4.34 -6.62
CA ILE A 70 4.77 5.56 -5.92
C ILE A 70 4.25 6.82 -6.60
N MET A 71 4.18 6.84 -7.93
CA MET A 71 3.60 7.95 -8.67
C MET A 71 2.12 8.15 -8.35
N ALA A 72 1.37 7.06 -8.24
CA ALA A 72 -0.05 7.09 -7.87
C ALA A 72 -0.25 7.56 -6.42
N LEU A 73 0.56 7.06 -5.47
CA LEU A 73 0.50 7.44 -4.06
C LEU A 73 0.87 8.91 -3.83
N ALA A 74 1.83 9.42 -4.58
CA ALA A 74 2.28 10.80 -4.49
C ALA A 74 1.42 11.78 -5.31
N GLY A 75 0.64 11.29 -6.26
CA GLY A 75 -0.07 12.12 -7.24
C GLY A 75 0.87 12.84 -8.22
N ILE A 76 2.10 12.32 -8.41
CA ILE A 76 3.17 12.94 -9.21
C ILE A 76 3.64 11.94 -10.27
N ARG A 77 3.80 12.38 -11.52
CA ARG A 77 4.15 11.50 -12.65
C ARG A 77 5.64 11.34 -12.94
N ASN A 78 6.50 11.95 -12.15
CA ASN A 78 7.95 11.71 -12.19
C ASN A 78 8.33 10.82 -11.02
N VAL A 79 8.97 9.69 -11.29
CA VAL A 79 9.32 8.68 -10.28
C VAL A 79 10.22 9.27 -9.18
N GLY A 80 11.28 9.98 -9.57
CA GLY A 80 12.21 10.59 -8.62
C GLY A 80 11.53 11.65 -7.73
N GLU A 81 10.71 12.51 -8.33
CA GLU A 81 9.95 13.52 -7.58
C GLU A 81 8.88 12.89 -6.70
N ALA A 82 8.22 11.82 -7.16
CA ALA A 82 7.25 11.07 -6.35
C ALA A 82 7.92 10.48 -5.11
N TRP A 83 9.07 9.79 -5.25
CA TRP A 83 9.85 9.30 -4.13
C TRP A 83 10.28 10.42 -3.17
N LYS A 84 10.74 11.54 -3.70
CA LYS A 84 11.19 12.68 -2.89
C LYS A 84 10.11 13.23 -1.96
N THR A 85 8.83 13.21 -2.38
CA THR A 85 7.72 13.68 -1.53
C THR A 85 7.48 12.82 -0.30
N ILE A 86 7.92 11.57 -0.33
CA ILE A 86 7.80 10.66 0.81
C ILE A 86 8.74 11.06 1.96
N PHE A 87 9.83 11.77 1.65
CA PHE A 87 10.89 12.11 2.62
C PHE A 87 11.04 13.63 2.77
N PRO A 88 10.14 14.29 3.53
CA PRO A 88 10.21 15.74 3.74
C PRO A 88 11.56 16.17 4.31
N GLY A 89 12.22 17.14 3.65
CA GLY A 89 13.52 17.65 4.09
C GLY A 89 14.71 16.76 3.75
N ILE A 90 14.56 15.76 2.87
CA ILE A 90 15.66 14.90 2.44
C ILE A 90 16.81 15.72 1.85
N THR A 91 18.02 15.35 2.21
CA THR A 91 19.29 15.91 1.71
C THR A 91 20.12 14.82 1.05
N ASP A 92 21.19 15.21 0.37
CA ASP A 92 22.16 14.28 -0.25
C ASP A 92 22.99 13.48 0.78
N ALA A 93 22.98 13.91 2.05
CA ALA A 93 23.57 13.20 3.18
C ALA A 93 22.58 12.29 3.92
N SER A 94 21.28 12.41 3.66
CA SER A 94 20.25 11.61 4.33
C SER A 94 20.40 10.14 4.03
N ILE A 95 20.08 9.29 5.02
CA ILE A 95 20.15 7.82 4.93
C ILE A 95 18.74 7.25 5.02
N ILE A 96 18.34 6.45 4.04
CA ILE A 96 17.05 5.74 4.01
C ILE A 96 17.27 4.28 4.39
N GLY A 97 16.60 3.81 5.44
CA GLY A 97 16.51 2.39 5.79
C GLY A 97 15.36 1.71 5.07
N ILE A 98 15.57 0.47 4.66
CA ILE A 98 14.49 -0.42 4.19
C ILE A 98 14.47 -1.63 5.12
N LYS A 99 13.52 -1.66 6.06
CA LYS A 99 13.31 -2.78 6.96
C LYS A 99 12.56 -3.88 6.23
N VAL A 100 13.25 -4.98 5.94
CA VAL A 100 12.67 -6.16 5.30
C VAL A 100 12.17 -7.18 6.32
N ASN A 101 11.45 -8.22 5.88
CA ASN A 101 11.01 -9.35 6.68
C ASN A 101 11.69 -10.63 6.18
N CYS A 102 12.68 -11.13 6.94
CA CYS A 102 13.48 -12.31 6.59
C CYS A 102 13.41 -13.42 7.64
N ALA A 103 12.59 -13.29 8.68
CA ALA A 103 12.47 -14.28 9.76
C ALA A 103 12.05 -15.68 9.26
N SER A 104 11.45 -15.78 8.07
CA SER A 104 11.17 -17.05 7.38
C SER A 104 11.76 -16.96 5.97
N PRO A 105 12.88 -17.65 5.69
CA PRO A 105 13.58 -17.53 4.42
C PRO A 105 12.84 -18.13 3.22
N GLN A 106 11.80 -18.93 3.45
CA GLN A 106 10.99 -19.51 2.38
C GLN A 106 9.92 -18.55 1.86
N THR A 107 9.53 -17.55 2.66
CA THR A 107 8.59 -16.49 2.27
C THR A 107 9.05 -15.17 2.90
N PRO A 108 10.18 -14.61 2.42
CA PRO A 108 10.70 -13.33 2.86
C PRO A 108 10.11 -12.17 2.04
N THR A 109 10.45 -10.94 2.38
CA THR A 109 10.42 -9.84 1.41
C THR A 109 11.43 -10.15 0.31
N ASN A 110 10.99 -10.19 -0.95
CA ASN A 110 11.84 -10.66 -2.05
C ASN A 110 12.95 -9.65 -2.41
N PRO A 111 14.21 -10.08 -2.55
CA PRO A 111 15.31 -9.20 -2.95
C PRO A 111 15.07 -8.44 -4.25
N GLU A 112 14.36 -9.04 -5.22
CA GLU A 112 13.97 -8.43 -6.49
C GLU A 112 13.11 -7.19 -6.28
N VAL A 113 12.10 -7.30 -5.40
CA VAL A 113 11.20 -6.20 -5.04
C VAL A 113 11.98 -5.07 -4.38
N VAL A 114 12.87 -5.41 -3.46
CA VAL A 114 13.71 -4.43 -2.74
C VAL A 114 14.69 -3.73 -3.69
N ARG A 115 15.27 -4.44 -4.66
CA ARG A 115 16.10 -3.82 -5.72
C ARG A 115 15.28 -2.80 -6.53
N CYS A 116 14.04 -3.12 -6.87
CA CYS A 116 13.15 -2.17 -7.58
C CYS A 116 12.85 -0.92 -6.74
N ILE A 117 12.67 -1.06 -5.43
CA ILE A 117 12.52 0.09 -4.51
C ILE A 117 13.80 0.92 -4.52
N CYS A 118 14.98 0.30 -4.35
CA CYS A 118 16.27 0.99 -4.37
C CYS A 118 16.53 1.71 -5.70
N ASN A 119 16.18 1.10 -6.83
CA ASN A 119 16.30 1.72 -8.15
C ASN A 119 15.35 2.90 -8.32
N GLY A 120 14.15 2.84 -7.72
CA GLY A 120 13.22 3.97 -7.68
C GLY A 120 13.78 5.13 -6.86
N LEU A 121 14.29 4.86 -5.66
CA LEU A 121 14.92 5.86 -4.78
C LEU A 121 16.11 6.54 -5.46
N ALA A 122 16.93 5.79 -6.19
CA ALA A 122 18.08 6.31 -6.91
C ALA A 122 17.72 7.26 -8.08
N GLN A 123 16.42 7.40 -8.44
CA GLN A 123 15.96 8.39 -9.41
C GLN A 123 15.67 9.77 -8.80
N MET A 124 15.70 9.90 -7.48
CA MET A 124 15.53 11.20 -6.83
C MET A 124 16.69 12.15 -7.18
N ASN A 125 16.35 13.40 -7.50
CA ASN A 125 17.32 14.47 -7.57
C ASN A 125 17.30 15.23 -6.24
N VAL A 126 18.40 15.15 -5.50
CA VAL A 126 18.56 15.76 -4.17
C VAL A 126 19.86 16.58 -4.19
N GLY A 127 19.76 17.86 -3.86
CA GLY A 127 20.93 18.76 -3.88
C GLY A 127 21.56 18.97 -5.26
N GLY A 128 20.80 18.70 -6.34
CA GLY A 128 21.28 18.85 -7.73
C GLY A 128 21.96 17.60 -8.30
N SER A 129 22.00 16.51 -7.57
CA SER A 129 22.56 15.22 -8.00
C SER A 129 21.62 14.05 -7.73
N THR A 130 21.85 12.94 -8.41
CA THR A 130 21.12 11.68 -8.19
C THR A 130 21.38 11.14 -6.79
N PHE A 131 20.36 10.70 -6.08
CA PHE A 131 20.49 10.12 -4.74
C PHE A 131 21.35 8.86 -4.75
N LYS A 132 22.38 8.84 -3.92
CA LYS A 132 23.38 7.76 -3.90
C LYS A 132 22.77 6.47 -3.38
N LYS A 133 22.98 5.35 -4.08
CA LYS A 133 22.53 4.04 -3.59
C LYS A 133 23.18 3.66 -2.26
N ASN A 134 24.39 4.11 -1.97
CA ASN A 134 25.07 3.87 -0.70
C ASN A 134 24.41 4.57 0.49
N ASN A 135 23.53 5.55 0.26
CA ASN A 135 22.69 6.15 1.28
C ASN A 135 21.43 5.34 1.59
N ILE A 136 21.28 4.17 0.96
CA ILE A 136 20.19 3.22 1.23
C ILE A 136 20.76 2.05 2.03
N ILE A 137 20.09 1.66 3.12
CA ILE A 137 20.43 0.51 3.95
C ILE A 137 19.27 -0.46 3.97
N VAL A 138 19.42 -1.63 3.34
CA VAL A 138 18.52 -2.76 3.52
C VAL A 138 18.89 -3.48 4.80
N TRP A 139 17.93 -3.69 5.71
CA TRP A 139 18.27 -4.22 7.02
C TRP A 139 17.23 -5.15 7.62
N GLU A 140 17.70 -6.04 8.50
CA GLU A 140 16.92 -6.95 9.30
C GLU A 140 17.60 -7.14 10.66
N ARG A 141 17.03 -7.96 11.51
CA ARG A 141 17.57 -8.30 12.84
C ARG A 141 18.99 -8.89 12.76
N THR A 142 19.20 -9.81 11.83
CA THR A 142 20.50 -10.49 11.70
C THR A 142 20.98 -10.62 10.26
N ASN A 143 22.32 -10.64 10.09
CA ASN A 143 22.96 -10.92 8.80
C ASN A 143 22.61 -12.32 8.26
N SER A 144 22.43 -13.31 9.15
CA SER A 144 22.07 -14.67 8.74
C SER A 144 20.65 -14.75 8.18
N GLU A 145 19.68 -13.99 8.73
CA GLU A 145 18.33 -13.90 8.18
C GLU A 145 18.32 -13.25 6.80
N LEU A 146 19.10 -12.18 6.61
CA LEU A 146 19.28 -11.53 5.31
C LEU A 146 19.87 -12.51 4.28
N ALA A 147 20.96 -13.19 4.63
CA ALA A 147 21.62 -14.14 3.73
C ALA A 147 20.69 -15.32 3.37
N ALA A 148 19.96 -15.86 4.33
CA ALA A 148 19.02 -16.96 4.10
C ALA A 148 17.84 -16.54 3.19
N ALA A 149 17.47 -15.26 3.20
CA ALA A 149 16.44 -14.68 2.34
C ALA A 149 16.97 -14.24 0.95
N GLY A 150 18.28 -14.46 0.66
CA GLY A 150 18.89 -14.17 -0.63
C GLY A 150 19.48 -12.75 -0.75
N PHE A 151 19.57 -11.99 0.34
CA PHE A 151 20.27 -10.71 0.33
C PHE A 151 21.78 -10.88 0.51
N SER A 152 22.56 -10.11 -0.24
CA SER A 152 24.03 -10.10 -0.12
C SER A 152 24.46 -8.99 0.84
N LYS A 153 25.21 -9.36 1.87
CA LYS A 153 25.77 -8.40 2.82
C LYS A 153 26.73 -7.42 2.12
N TYR A 154 26.57 -6.13 2.41
CA TYR A 154 27.50 -5.09 1.97
C TYR A 154 27.52 -3.92 2.96
N THR A 155 28.72 -3.55 3.42
CA THR A 155 28.96 -2.45 4.39
C THR A 155 29.97 -1.43 3.84
N GLY A 156 30.34 -1.53 2.55
CA GLY A 156 31.30 -0.64 1.91
C GLY A 156 30.76 0.76 1.61
N SER A 157 31.58 1.58 0.98
CA SER A 157 31.32 3.01 0.71
C SER A 157 31.19 3.33 -0.79
N ASP A 158 31.08 2.33 -1.67
CA ASP A 158 30.85 2.56 -3.09
C ASP A 158 29.48 3.27 -3.28
N PRO A 159 29.44 4.46 -3.89
CA PRO A 159 28.23 5.26 -4.00
C PRO A 159 27.10 4.58 -4.78
N ASP A 160 27.41 3.65 -5.67
CA ASP A 160 26.46 2.95 -6.54
C ASP A 160 25.95 1.63 -5.95
N THR A 161 26.47 1.23 -4.77
CA THR A 161 26.11 -0.02 -4.11
C THR A 161 25.28 0.22 -2.85
N VAL A 162 24.10 -0.41 -2.78
CA VAL A 162 23.20 -0.38 -1.61
C VAL A 162 23.87 -1.11 -0.44
N ARG A 163 23.87 -0.51 0.74
CA ARG A 163 24.32 -1.18 1.96
C ARG A 163 23.27 -2.19 2.42
N CYS A 164 23.73 -3.35 2.89
CA CYS A 164 22.85 -4.42 3.37
C CYS A 164 23.50 -5.13 4.56
N PHE A 165 22.92 -4.97 5.76
CA PHE A 165 23.42 -5.59 6.99
C PHE A 165 22.36 -5.64 8.08
N GLY A 166 22.52 -6.59 9.01
CA GLY A 166 21.62 -6.77 10.15
C GLY A 166 22.02 -5.94 11.37
N SER A 167 21.10 -5.82 12.34
CA SER A 167 21.36 -5.18 13.63
C SER A 167 22.52 -5.83 14.40
N ASN A 168 22.84 -7.10 14.11
CA ASN A 168 23.98 -7.82 14.69
C ASN A 168 25.31 -7.58 13.95
N GLU A 169 25.37 -6.64 13.01
CA GLU A 169 26.63 -6.27 12.36
C GLU A 169 27.60 -5.66 13.38
N SER A 170 28.89 -5.92 13.18
CA SER A 170 29.95 -5.38 14.05
C SER A 170 29.90 -3.85 14.07
N GLY A 171 29.89 -3.28 15.26
CA GLY A 171 29.78 -1.83 15.47
C GLY A 171 28.35 -1.27 15.43
N VAL A 172 27.32 -2.07 15.11
CA VAL A 172 25.91 -1.67 15.10
C VAL A 172 25.26 -1.99 16.45
N GLY A 173 24.65 -3.13 16.60
CA GLY A 173 23.98 -3.56 17.84
C GLY A 173 22.68 -2.80 18.14
N PHE A 174 22.31 -2.80 19.41
CA PHE A 174 21.09 -2.16 19.91
C PHE A 174 21.42 -0.93 20.76
N ASP A 175 20.49 0.03 20.75
CA ASP A 175 20.63 1.30 21.46
C ASP A 175 20.20 1.17 22.93
N THR A 176 21.14 0.87 23.80
CA THR A 176 20.89 0.68 25.24
C THR A 176 20.55 1.97 25.98
N GLU A 177 20.74 3.15 25.36
CA GLU A 177 20.33 4.43 25.92
C GLU A 177 18.84 4.70 25.74
N THR A 178 18.21 4.02 24.77
CA THR A 178 16.78 4.16 24.49
C THR A 178 16.03 2.92 24.97
N THR A 179 15.05 3.11 25.86
CA THR A 179 14.18 2.05 26.36
C THR A 179 12.76 2.23 25.83
N LEU A 180 12.25 1.21 25.15
CA LEU A 180 10.87 1.14 24.71
C LEU A 180 10.06 0.35 25.73
N VAL A 181 9.02 0.98 26.29
CA VAL A 181 8.08 0.35 27.23
C VAL A 181 6.88 -0.18 26.46
N VAL A 182 6.92 -1.46 26.11
CA VAL A 182 5.89 -2.10 25.28
C VAL A 182 4.87 -2.81 26.15
N ALA A 183 3.59 -2.58 25.89
CA ALA A 183 2.50 -3.19 26.66
C ALA A 183 2.59 -4.72 26.68
N ASN A 184 2.38 -5.31 27.87
CA ASN A 184 2.41 -6.76 28.13
C ASN A 184 3.70 -7.45 27.66
N SER A 185 4.82 -6.75 27.67
CA SER A 185 6.11 -7.21 27.15
C SER A 185 7.24 -6.80 28.09
N SER A 186 8.40 -7.41 27.95
CA SER A 186 9.62 -6.87 28.56
C SER A 186 10.05 -5.57 27.86
N ASN A 187 10.75 -4.70 28.60
CA ASN A 187 11.35 -3.51 28.01
C ASN A 187 12.28 -3.87 26.86
N GLN A 188 12.28 -3.05 25.83
CA GLN A 188 13.04 -3.28 24.61
C GLN A 188 14.06 -2.15 24.36
N ASN A 189 15.13 -2.48 23.65
CA ASN A 189 16.05 -1.51 23.08
C ASN A 189 15.97 -1.61 21.54
N PRO A 190 15.80 -0.49 20.83
CA PRO A 190 15.72 -0.51 19.37
C PRO A 190 17.09 -0.83 18.74
N SER A 191 17.10 -1.35 17.52
CA SER A 191 18.30 -1.41 16.70
C SER A 191 18.91 -0.02 16.53
N LYS A 192 20.25 0.11 16.62
CA LYS A 192 20.94 1.36 16.30
C LYS A 192 20.77 1.75 14.83
N ILE A 193 20.47 0.80 13.93
CA ILE A 193 20.09 1.18 12.57
C ILE A 193 18.90 2.12 12.63
N LEU A 194 17.85 1.74 13.33
CA LEU A 194 16.63 2.52 13.46
C LEU A 194 16.83 3.81 14.29
N SER A 195 17.53 3.76 15.41
CA SER A 195 17.61 4.89 16.35
C SER A 195 18.69 5.92 16.02
N LYS A 196 19.82 5.50 15.43
CA LYS A 196 21.02 6.34 15.29
C LYS A 196 21.53 6.48 13.85
N ILE A 197 21.24 5.54 12.94
CA ILE A 197 21.92 5.49 11.63
C ILE A 197 21.06 6.05 10.51
N ILE A 198 19.80 5.64 10.41
CA ILE A 198 18.90 6.10 9.33
C ILE A 198 18.13 7.36 9.70
N ASP A 199 17.80 8.19 8.73
CA ASP A 199 16.94 9.36 8.87
C ASP A 199 15.50 9.06 8.56
N TYR A 200 15.25 8.18 7.60
CA TYR A 200 13.94 7.76 7.12
C TYR A 200 13.86 6.26 6.99
N GLU A 201 12.65 5.69 7.13
CA GLU A 201 12.42 4.27 6.95
C GLU A 201 11.30 3.97 5.96
N ILE A 202 11.54 2.93 5.15
CA ILE A 202 10.53 2.19 4.40
C ILE A 202 10.37 0.85 5.10
N ASN A 203 9.19 0.59 5.61
CA ASN A 203 8.86 -0.69 6.24
C ASN A 203 8.31 -1.65 5.17
N ALA A 204 9.17 -2.55 4.68
CA ALA A 204 8.88 -3.48 3.59
C ALA A 204 8.58 -4.89 4.12
N ALA A 205 7.33 -5.14 4.45
CA ALA A 205 6.83 -6.42 4.93
C ALA A 205 6.48 -7.39 3.79
N VAL A 206 6.09 -8.61 4.15
CA VAL A 206 5.60 -9.66 3.24
C VAL A 206 4.22 -10.13 3.65
N LEU A 207 3.39 -10.49 2.67
CA LEU A 207 2.01 -10.90 2.87
C LEU A 207 1.91 -12.34 3.36
N LYS A 208 1.74 -12.56 4.67
CA LYS A 208 1.57 -13.92 5.21
C LYS A 208 0.78 -13.98 6.50
N THR A 209 0.12 -15.13 6.72
CA THR A 209 -0.48 -15.48 8.00
C THR A 209 0.56 -15.72 9.08
N HIS A 210 0.13 -15.74 10.32
CA HIS A 210 0.96 -16.05 11.50
C HIS A 210 0.13 -16.80 12.54
N SER A 211 0.66 -17.88 13.06
CA SER A 211 -0.03 -18.73 14.04
C SER A 211 -0.49 -17.96 15.28
N THR A 212 0.34 -17.06 15.79
CA THR A 212 0.05 -16.30 17.00
C THR A 212 -0.62 -14.95 16.70
N SER A 213 0.01 -14.08 15.87
CA SER A 213 -0.51 -12.74 15.62
C SER A 213 -1.59 -12.68 14.54
N LYS A 214 -2.01 -13.82 14.00
CA LYS A 214 -2.92 -13.98 12.85
C LYS A 214 -2.26 -13.59 11.52
N LEU A 215 -1.64 -12.44 11.45
CA LEU A 215 -0.98 -11.90 10.26
C LEU A 215 0.44 -11.43 10.58
N THR A 216 1.29 -11.45 9.56
CA THR A 216 2.59 -10.78 9.54
C THR A 216 2.50 -9.70 8.46
N LEU A 217 2.50 -8.44 8.84
CA LEU A 217 2.38 -7.28 7.97
C LEU A 217 3.30 -6.18 8.50
N THR A 218 3.09 -4.92 8.12
CA THR A 218 4.04 -3.84 8.41
C THR A 218 4.18 -3.54 9.90
N LEU A 219 3.09 -3.44 10.65
CA LEU A 219 3.15 -3.18 12.10
C LEU A 219 3.86 -4.31 12.86
N LYS A 220 3.62 -5.58 12.48
CA LYS A 220 4.28 -6.73 13.08
C LYS A 220 5.78 -6.84 12.71
N ASN A 221 6.19 -6.25 11.59
CA ASN A 221 7.56 -6.31 11.09
C ASN A 221 8.58 -5.72 12.08
N HIS A 222 8.18 -4.74 12.89
CA HIS A 222 9.00 -4.14 13.93
C HIS A 222 9.35 -5.04 15.13
N TYR A 223 8.76 -6.25 15.23
CA TYR A 223 9.28 -7.25 16.17
C TYR A 223 10.74 -7.63 15.89
N GLY A 224 11.19 -7.50 14.61
CA GLY A 224 12.57 -7.65 14.22
C GLY A 224 13.45 -6.40 14.45
N SER A 225 12.90 -5.31 14.96
CA SER A 225 13.62 -4.03 15.15
C SER A 225 14.17 -3.83 16.55
N VAL A 226 13.98 -4.80 17.45
CA VAL A 226 14.36 -4.70 18.86
C VAL A 226 15.25 -5.85 19.32
N HIS A 227 15.96 -5.64 20.43
CA HIS A 227 17.00 -6.58 20.92
C HIS A 227 16.45 -7.93 21.35
N ASN A 228 15.23 -8.00 21.84
CA ASN A 228 14.62 -9.21 22.39
C ASN A 228 13.19 -9.41 21.86
N ALA A 229 13.08 -9.89 20.63
CA ALA A 229 11.78 -10.16 19.99
C ALA A 229 10.95 -11.21 20.77
N THR A 230 11.61 -12.17 21.47
CA THR A 230 10.92 -13.20 22.26
C THR A 230 10.36 -12.66 23.56
N GLY A 231 10.87 -11.54 24.06
CA GLY A 231 10.33 -10.83 25.23
C GLY A 231 9.10 -9.98 24.93
N LEU A 232 8.74 -9.82 23.65
CA LEU A 232 7.48 -9.21 23.25
C LEU A 232 6.31 -10.17 23.42
N GLN A 233 5.11 -9.63 23.64
CA GLN A 233 3.90 -10.46 23.80
C GLN A 233 3.65 -11.34 22.57
N HIS A 234 3.52 -12.64 22.78
CA HIS A 234 3.11 -13.65 21.80
C HIS A 234 1.80 -14.34 22.17
N THR A 235 1.04 -13.80 23.13
CA THR A 235 -0.31 -14.23 23.50
C THR A 235 -1.35 -13.24 22.98
N SER A 236 -2.64 -13.55 23.09
CA SER A 236 -3.75 -12.64 22.73
C SER A 236 -3.58 -12.02 21.33
N SER A 237 -3.12 -12.80 20.38
CA SER A 237 -2.81 -12.35 19.01
C SER A 237 -1.83 -11.16 18.94
N CYS A 238 -0.89 -11.07 19.91
CA CYS A 238 0.09 -9.98 20.05
C CYS A 238 -0.56 -8.58 20.21
N SER A 239 -1.80 -8.54 20.70
CA SER A 239 -2.50 -7.27 20.98
C SER A 239 -2.55 -7.05 22.51
N PRO A 240 -2.17 -5.85 23.00
CA PRO A 240 -1.84 -4.63 22.29
C PRO A 240 -0.33 -4.39 22.02
N ALA A 241 0.53 -5.41 22.16
CA ALA A 241 1.98 -5.21 22.05
C ALA A 241 2.43 -4.69 20.66
N ILE A 242 1.80 -5.15 19.57
CA ILE A 242 2.11 -4.65 18.22
C ILE A 242 1.83 -3.14 18.12
N PRO A 243 0.62 -2.63 18.42
CA PRO A 243 0.36 -1.20 18.44
C PRO A 243 1.30 -0.43 19.39
N SER A 244 1.50 -0.95 20.59
CA SER A 244 2.35 -0.32 21.60
C SER A 244 3.80 -0.17 21.14
N LEU A 245 4.39 -1.21 20.53
CA LEU A 245 5.75 -1.14 19.99
C LEU A 245 5.87 -0.08 18.89
N ASN A 246 4.94 -0.05 17.96
CA ASN A 246 4.95 0.93 16.87
C ASN A 246 4.75 2.37 17.38
N GLN A 247 3.91 2.57 18.40
CA GLN A 247 3.78 3.84 19.08
C GLN A 247 5.09 4.27 19.74
N GLN A 248 5.75 3.36 20.46
CA GLN A 248 7.04 3.66 21.10
C GLN A 248 8.13 3.98 20.07
N ILE A 249 8.16 3.28 18.94
CA ILE A 249 9.07 3.61 17.84
C ILE A 249 8.78 5.03 17.32
N ARG A 250 7.53 5.36 17.04
CA ARG A 250 7.13 6.70 16.56
C ARG A 250 7.46 7.80 17.55
N ASP A 251 7.17 7.60 18.83
CA ASP A 251 7.17 8.68 19.82
C ASP A 251 8.51 8.80 20.57
N VAL A 252 9.23 7.69 20.77
CA VAL A 252 10.47 7.65 21.57
C VAL A 252 11.71 7.57 20.69
N VAL A 253 11.72 6.67 19.69
CA VAL A 253 12.91 6.47 18.82
C VAL A 253 13.03 7.61 17.82
N THR A 254 11.91 8.07 17.34
CA THR A 254 11.86 8.95 16.17
C THR A 254 10.81 10.03 16.33
N PRO A 255 11.07 11.07 17.15
CA PRO A 255 10.11 12.14 17.37
C PRO A 255 9.64 12.83 16.08
N ASN A 256 10.32 12.58 14.94
CA ASN A 256 9.94 13.06 13.61
C ASN A 256 9.39 11.93 12.69
N ALA A 257 8.98 10.80 13.26
CA ALA A 257 8.46 9.63 12.56
C ALA A 257 9.33 9.20 11.35
N LYS A 258 10.33 8.34 11.57
CA LYS A 258 11.22 7.83 10.50
C LYS A 258 10.47 6.94 9.49
N ASP A 259 9.45 6.21 9.94
CA ASP A 259 8.56 5.46 9.06
C ASP A 259 7.79 6.42 8.15
N LYS A 260 8.10 6.38 6.87
CA LYS A 260 7.49 7.26 5.88
C LYS A 260 6.68 6.49 4.85
N LEU A 261 6.97 5.21 4.66
CA LEU A 261 6.29 4.37 3.70
C LEU A 261 6.14 2.95 4.25
N PHE A 262 4.95 2.42 4.13
CA PHE A 262 4.60 1.05 4.44
C PHE A 262 4.34 0.31 3.14
N PHE A 263 5.08 -0.76 2.95
CA PHE A 263 5.07 -1.56 1.73
C PHE A 263 4.84 -3.02 2.09
N ILE A 264 3.96 -3.72 1.36
CA ILE A 264 3.78 -5.16 1.50
C ILE A 264 4.07 -5.81 0.16
N ASP A 265 5.11 -6.65 0.15
CA ASP A 265 5.37 -7.57 -0.95
C ASP A 265 4.32 -8.68 -0.95
N CYS A 266 3.46 -8.64 -1.93
CA CYS A 266 2.38 -9.59 -2.17
C CYS A 266 2.57 -10.34 -3.50
N LEU A 267 3.82 -10.44 -4.01
CA LEU A 267 4.06 -11.26 -5.20
C LEU A 267 3.79 -12.73 -4.89
N PHE A 268 4.26 -13.17 -3.74
CA PHE A 268 3.97 -14.46 -3.14
C PHE A 268 3.47 -14.27 -1.72
N GLY A 269 2.62 -15.16 -1.24
CA GLY A 269 2.08 -15.03 0.10
C GLY A 269 1.69 -16.35 0.74
N MET A 270 1.26 -16.25 2.01
CA MET A 270 0.69 -17.38 2.75
C MET A 270 -0.69 -17.00 3.27
N TYR A 271 -1.73 -17.63 2.74
CA TYR A 271 -3.10 -17.45 3.25
C TYR A 271 -3.43 -18.40 4.41
N SER A 272 -2.57 -19.41 4.66
CA SER A 272 -2.69 -20.38 5.77
C SER A 272 -1.32 -20.93 6.15
N GLY A 273 -1.16 -21.46 7.38
CA GLY A 273 0.03 -22.19 7.82
C GLY A 273 1.26 -21.35 8.21
N GLY A 274 1.18 -20.00 8.12
CA GLY A 274 2.32 -19.13 8.46
C GLY A 274 2.68 -19.11 9.97
N PRO A 275 3.82 -18.50 10.32
CA PRO A 275 4.66 -17.61 9.51
C PRO A 275 5.76 -18.28 8.70
N SER A 276 6.04 -19.57 8.94
CA SER A 276 7.13 -20.32 8.31
C SER A 276 6.59 -21.31 7.29
N GLY A 277 7.37 -21.54 6.23
CA GLY A 277 7.02 -22.42 5.13
C GLY A 277 7.04 -21.71 3.77
N PRO A 278 6.89 -22.48 2.68
CA PRO A 278 6.83 -21.91 1.34
C PRO A 278 5.52 -21.13 1.13
N PRO A 279 5.50 -20.17 0.19
CA PRO A 279 4.29 -19.47 -0.17
C PRO A 279 3.25 -20.47 -0.72
N ASN A 280 1.99 -20.25 -0.43
CA ASN A 280 0.88 -21.11 -0.89
C ASN A 280 -0.18 -20.40 -1.74
N PHE A 281 0.06 -19.14 -2.07
CA PHE A 281 -0.66 -18.42 -3.12
C PHE A 281 0.21 -17.33 -3.76
N ASN A 282 -0.19 -16.88 -4.95
CA ASN A 282 0.56 -15.93 -5.75
C ASN A 282 -0.39 -14.81 -6.22
N PRO A 283 -0.64 -13.79 -5.38
CA PRO A 283 -1.54 -12.71 -5.73
C PRO A 283 -0.98 -11.75 -6.79
N LYS A 284 0.34 -11.74 -7.02
CA LYS A 284 1.02 -10.85 -7.98
C LYS A 284 0.71 -9.37 -7.74
N LEU A 285 0.65 -8.98 -6.46
CA LEU A 285 0.31 -7.65 -6.00
C LEU A 285 1.49 -6.98 -5.30
N LEU A 286 1.48 -5.65 -5.28
CA LEU A 286 2.22 -4.82 -4.35
C LEU A 286 1.22 -3.90 -3.63
N LEU A 287 1.38 -3.71 -2.32
CA LEU A 287 0.63 -2.72 -1.54
C LEU A 287 1.57 -1.63 -1.04
N MET A 288 1.11 -0.38 -1.09
CA MET A 288 1.91 0.78 -0.69
C MET A 288 1.01 1.85 -0.06
N SER A 289 1.40 2.37 1.11
CA SER A 289 0.68 3.43 1.81
C SER A 289 1.64 4.26 2.70
N LYS A 290 1.24 5.47 3.04
CA LYS A 290 1.87 6.27 4.10
C LYS A 290 1.26 5.98 5.48
N ASP A 291 0.22 5.17 5.55
CA ASP A 291 -0.51 4.79 6.76
C ASP A 291 -0.36 3.28 7.01
N PRO A 292 0.27 2.87 8.14
CA PRO A 292 0.50 1.46 8.44
C PRO A 292 -0.80 0.68 8.69
N VAL A 293 -1.79 1.31 9.32
CA VAL A 293 -3.07 0.65 9.65
C VAL A 293 -3.87 0.39 8.38
N ALA A 294 -3.96 1.38 7.49
CA ALA A 294 -4.61 1.25 6.20
C ALA A 294 -3.93 0.18 5.32
N CYS A 295 -2.59 0.20 5.29
CA CYS A 295 -1.79 -0.78 4.55
C CYS A 295 -2.03 -2.21 5.06
N ASP A 296 -1.95 -2.42 6.39
CA ASP A 296 -2.15 -3.72 7.01
C ASP A 296 -3.61 -4.20 6.91
N LYS A 297 -4.58 -3.27 6.97
CA LYS A 297 -5.99 -3.59 6.74
C LYS A 297 -6.23 -4.10 5.32
N GLN A 298 -5.61 -3.48 4.31
CA GLN A 298 -5.71 -3.99 2.93
C GLN A 298 -4.96 -5.32 2.78
N GLY A 299 -3.81 -5.52 3.41
CA GLY A 299 -3.13 -6.81 3.46
C GLY A 299 -4.01 -7.92 4.06
N GLN A 300 -4.74 -7.62 5.15
CA GLN A 300 -5.74 -8.53 5.73
C GLN A 300 -6.87 -8.85 4.73
N ASN A 301 -7.36 -7.85 4.00
CA ASN A 301 -8.41 -8.05 3.00
C ASN A 301 -7.95 -9.01 1.88
N VAL A 302 -6.72 -8.84 1.38
CA VAL A 302 -6.14 -9.73 0.34
C VAL A 302 -6.04 -11.18 0.85
N ILE A 303 -5.53 -11.40 2.06
CA ILE A 303 -5.46 -12.75 2.66
C ILE A 303 -6.86 -13.33 2.83
N ASN A 304 -7.81 -12.57 3.33
CA ASN A 304 -9.17 -13.06 3.59
C ASN A 304 -9.94 -13.35 2.30
N ALA A 305 -9.69 -12.63 1.22
CA ALA A 305 -10.23 -12.95 -0.09
C ALA A 305 -9.75 -14.32 -0.58
N GLU A 306 -8.46 -14.63 -0.46
CA GLU A 306 -7.91 -15.95 -0.82
C GLU A 306 -8.47 -17.06 0.09
N ARG A 307 -8.55 -16.81 1.41
CA ARG A 307 -9.12 -17.76 2.37
C ARG A 307 -10.58 -18.11 2.03
N ALA A 308 -11.36 -17.15 1.60
CA ALA A 308 -12.75 -17.38 1.17
C ALA A 308 -12.83 -18.30 -0.05
N LEU A 309 -11.89 -18.21 -1.01
CA LEU A 309 -11.82 -19.13 -2.16
C LEU A 309 -11.55 -20.58 -1.71
N HIS A 310 -10.87 -20.76 -0.59
CA HIS A 310 -10.59 -22.07 0.01
C HIS A 310 -11.59 -22.48 1.10
N SER A 311 -12.73 -21.79 1.22
CA SER A 311 -13.75 -22.05 2.26
C SER A 311 -13.20 -21.99 3.69
N LEU A 312 -12.15 -21.21 3.92
CA LEU A 312 -11.56 -20.98 5.25
C LEU A 312 -12.19 -19.75 5.90
N PRO A 313 -12.38 -19.75 7.23
CA PRO A 313 -12.89 -18.58 7.94
C PRO A 313 -11.93 -17.40 7.79
N ALA A 314 -12.47 -16.18 7.72
CA ALA A 314 -11.67 -14.97 7.73
C ALA A 314 -10.78 -14.91 8.98
N LEU A 315 -9.57 -14.37 8.83
CA LEU A 315 -8.69 -14.04 9.95
C LEU A 315 -8.99 -12.60 10.38
N ASP A 316 -9.19 -12.44 11.66
CA ASP A 316 -9.28 -11.14 12.30
C ASP A 316 -8.02 -10.92 13.13
N ALA A 317 -7.25 -9.90 12.78
CA ALA A 317 -6.05 -9.48 13.51
C ALA A 317 -6.45 -8.32 14.45
N PRO A 318 -6.69 -8.59 15.74
CA PRO A 318 -7.29 -7.60 16.65
C PRO A 318 -6.38 -6.39 16.90
N TRP A 319 -5.10 -6.52 16.63
CA TRP A 319 -4.16 -5.42 16.77
C TRP A 319 -4.32 -4.34 15.67
N ILE A 320 -4.94 -4.64 14.52
CA ILE A 320 -5.17 -3.64 13.46
C ILE A 320 -6.14 -2.55 13.94
N PRO A 321 -7.38 -2.85 14.39
CA PRO A 321 -8.27 -1.81 14.92
C PRO A 321 -7.70 -1.15 16.19
N VAL A 322 -7.05 -1.90 17.07
CA VAL A 322 -6.40 -1.33 18.27
C VAL A 322 -5.31 -0.32 17.89
N ALA A 323 -4.59 -0.53 16.78
CA ALA A 323 -3.58 0.42 16.29
C ALA A 323 -4.18 1.73 15.78
N ALA A 324 -5.42 1.70 15.25
CA ALA A 324 -6.14 2.89 14.82
C ALA A 324 -6.66 3.72 16.00
N ASP A 325 -7.07 3.06 17.06
CA ASP A 325 -7.73 3.69 18.21
C ASP A 325 -6.73 4.35 19.19
N PRO A 326 -7.17 5.38 19.96
CA PRO A 326 -6.40 5.87 21.09
C PRO A 326 -6.13 4.74 22.13
N PRO A 327 -4.97 4.73 22.80
CA PRO A 327 -3.95 5.77 22.80
C PRO A 327 -2.95 5.69 21.63
N TYR A 328 -3.03 4.68 20.77
CA TYR A 328 -1.99 4.40 19.77
C TYR A 328 -2.08 5.34 18.56
N SER A 329 -3.27 5.48 17.95
CA SER A 329 -3.55 6.42 16.84
C SER A 329 -2.46 6.39 15.76
N LEU A 330 -2.15 5.18 15.26
CA LEU A 330 -1.07 4.95 14.29
C LEU A 330 -1.52 5.17 12.83
N GLY A 331 -2.81 5.22 12.58
CA GLY A 331 -3.39 5.37 11.25
C GLY A 331 -4.90 5.16 11.27
N SER A 332 -5.49 4.94 10.10
CA SER A 332 -6.94 4.85 9.90
C SER A 332 -7.36 3.51 9.33
N LEU A 333 -8.54 3.02 9.76
CA LEU A 333 -9.22 1.88 9.13
C LEU A 333 -9.96 2.30 7.86
N ASP A 334 -10.28 3.59 7.73
CA ASP A 334 -10.92 4.17 6.55
C ASP A 334 -9.84 4.70 5.61
N PHE A 335 -9.82 4.20 4.38
CA PHE A 335 -8.84 4.58 3.37
C PHE A 335 -9.41 4.53 1.96
N ASN A 336 -8.79 5.27 1.07
CA ASN A 336 -9.06 5.21 -0.37
C ASN A 336 -8.18 4.11 -0.99
N LEU A 337 -8.78 3.15 -1.69
CA LEU A 337 -8.05 2.16 -2.45
C LEU A 337 -7.81 2.64 -3.87
N ILE A 338 -6.53 2.79 -4.25
CA ILE A 338 -6.10 3.11 -5.60
C ILE A 338 -5.65 1.81 -6.26
N GLU A 339 -6.45 1.28 -7.18
CA GLU A 339 -6.15 0.05 -7.90
C GLU A 339 -5.44 0.33 -9.21
N LEU A 340 -4.28 -0.31 -9.41
CA LEU A 340 -3.50 -0.31 -10.64
C LEU A 340 -3.46 -1.74 -11.17
N ASN A 341 -3.79 -1.93 -12.45
CA ASN A 341 -3.88 -3.25 -13.05
C ASN A 341 -3.07 -3.31 -14.35
N ASN A 342 -2.14 -4.26 -14.44
CA ASN A 342 -1.29 -4.53 -15.61
C ASN A 342 -0.63 -3.26 -16.17
N VAL A 343 -0.03 -2.47 -15.28
CA VAL A 343 0.67 -1.23 -15.64
C VAL A 343 1.84 -1.52 -16.59
N GLY A 344 2.06 -0.65 -17.58
CA GLY A 344 3.17 -0.80 -18.54
C GLY A 344 2.96 -1.84 -19.65
N VAL A 345 1.81 -2.50 -19.74
CA VAL A 345 1.47 -3.41 -20.85
C VAL A 345 0.72 -2.67 -21.92
N GLY A 346 1.46 -2.31 -22.95
CA GLY A 346 0.97 -2.01 -24.30
C GLY A 346 -0.18 -1.03 -24.48
N GLU A 347 0.06 0.22 -24.19
CA GLU A 347 -0.30 1.33 -25.07
C GLU A 347 0.84 2.35 -24.90
N SER A 348 1.42 2.77 -26.04
CA SER A 348 2.41 3.84 -26.06
C SER A 348 1.86 5.00 -25.21
N SER A 349 2.48 5.22 -24.06
CA SER A 349 2.12 6.27 -23.13
C SER A 349 2.20 7.62 -23.82
N ARG A 350 1.07 8.07 -24.35
CA ARG A 350 0.86 9.51 -24.46
C ARG A 350 0.86 10.04 -23.02
N PRO A 351 1.68 11.03 -22.71
CA PRO A 351 1.62 11.65 -21.40
C PRO A 351 0.24 12.29 -21.26
N VAL A 352 -0.62 11.65 -20.46
CA VAL A 352 -1.86 12.29 -20.01
C VAL A 352 -1.43 13.33 -18.99
N ALA A 353 -1.66 14.58 -19.31
CA ALA A 353 -1.33 15.72 -18.43
C ALA A 353 -1.93 15.47 -17.02
N ALA A 354 -1.18 15.82 -15.98
CA ALA A 354 -1.66 15.79 -14.60
C ALA A 354 -3.00 16.56 -14.54
N GLY A 355 -4.11 15.82 -14.36
CA GLY A 355 -5.45 16.40 -14.33
C GLY A 355 -6.53 15.65 -15.11
N ASP A 356 -6.21 14.67 -15.95
CA ASP A 356 -7.16 14.13 -16.93
C ASP A 356 -7.60 12.69 -16.75
N LEU A 357 -7.75 12.22 -15.51
CA LEU A 357 -8.38 10.91 -15.31
C LEU A 357 -9.85 10.98 -15.72
N PHE A 358 -10.24 10.15 -16.69
CA PHE A 358 -11.62 9.91 -17.08
C PHE A 358 -11.75 8.45 -17.52
N ALA A 359 -12.09 7.58 -16.57
CA ALA A 359 -12.06 6.13 -16.70
C ALA A 359 -13.42 5.51 -16.38
N VAL A 360 -13.67 4.31 -16.92
CA VAL A 360 -14.87 3.51 -16.65
C VAL A 360 -14.41 2.10 -16.30
N SER A 361 -14.96 1.50 -15.27
CA SER A 361 -14.66 0.13 -14.88
C SER A 361 -15.90 -0.53 -14.26
N PRO A 362 -16.21 -1.79 -14.63
CA PRO A 362 -15.60 -2.58 -15.69
C PRO A 362 -15.98 -2.09 -17.10
N GLU A 363 -15.15 -2.34 -18.09
CA GLU A 363 -15.45 -2.15 -19.51
C GLU A 363 -15.10 -3.45 -20.26
N PRO A 364 -16.02 -4.04 -21.06
CA PRO A 364 -17.36 -3.55 -21.39
C PRO A 364 -18.32 -3.57 -20.20
N VAL A 365 -19.25 -2.58 -20.22
CA VAL A 365 -20.27 -2.42 -19.17
C VAL A 365 -21.43 -3.39 -19.44
N ARG A 366 -21.81 -4.21 -18.45
CA ARG A 366 -22.99 -5.08 -18.51
C ARG A 366 -24.15 -4.50 -17.71
N ASP A 367 -24.04 -4.52 -16.38
CA ASP A 367 -25.09 -4.05 -15.48
C ASP A 367 -24.72 -2.79 -14.72
N ARG A 368 -23.45 -2.67 -14.34
CA ARG A 368 -22.92 -1.57 -13.53
C ARG A 368 -21.51 -1.21 -13.97
N ALA A 369 -21.20 0.07 -13.85
CA ALA A 369 -19.83 0.56 -13.97
C ALA A 369 -19.61 1.73 -12.99
N THR A 370 -18.36 1.97 -12.64
CA THR A 370 -17.92 3.16 -11.94
C THR A 370 -17.21 4.06 -12.93
N VAL A 371 -17.67 5.29 -13.06
CA VAL A 371 -17.00 6.34 -13.85
C VAL A 371 -16.15 7.15 -12.90
N THR A 372 -14.84 7.13 -13.09
CA THR A 372 -13.86 7.87 -12.27
C THR A 372 -13.26 9.01 -13.08
N PHE A 373 -13.21 10.21 -12.49
CA PHE A 373 -12.67 11.38 -13.17
C PHE A 373 -12.02 12.36 -12.19
N THR A 374 -11.14 13.23 -12.73
CA THR A 374 -10.49 14.30 -11.95
C THR A 374 -11.11 15.64 -12.26
N VAL A 375 -11.39 16.41 -11.21
CA VAL A 375 -11.80 17.82 -11.26
C VAL A 375 -10.57 18.68 -10.95
N SER A 376 -10.13 19.47 -11.91
CA SER A 376 -8.91 20.29 -11.79
C SER A 376 -9.10 21.57 -10.97
N ARG A 377 -10.32 22.06 -10.83
CA ARG A 377 -10.68 23.26 -10.04
C ARG A 377 -12.09 23.07 -9.45
N PRO A 378 -12.35 23.55 -8.23
CA PRO A 378 -13.69 23.50 -7.67
C PRO A 378 -14.70 24.19 -8.59
N GLY A 379 -15.87 23.58 -8.78
CA GLY A 379 -16.89 24.18 -9.64
C GLY A 379 -17.99 23.22 -10.06
N PRO A 380 -18.89 23.67 -10.96
CA PRO A 380 -19.96 22.83 -11.50
C PRO A 380 -19.37 21.76 -12.42
N VAL A 381 -19.89 20.54 -12.24
CA VAL A 381 -19.52 19.35 -13.00
C VAL A 381 -20.79 18.67 -13.49
N SER A 382 -20.80 18.24 -14.76
CA SER A 382 -21.82 17.34 -15.30
C SER A 382 -21.18 16.15 -15.99
N LEU A 383 -21.77 14.97 -15.78
CA LEU A 383 -21.42 13.71 -16.45
C LEU A 383 -22.65 13.15 -17.13
N GLU A 384 -22.58 12.98 -18.44
CA GLU A 384 -23.69 12.56 -19.28
C GLU A 384 -23.30 11.35 -20.14
N LEU A 385 -24.27 10.46 -20.36
CA LEU A 385 -24.17 9.37 -21.33
C LEU A 385 -24.87 9.79 -22.60
N LEU A 386 -24.22 9.60 -23.74
CA LEU A 386 -24.72 9.95 -25.07
C LEU A 386 -24.78 8.70 -25.96
N ASP A 387 -25.71 8.68 -26.89
CA ASP A 387 -25.71 7.70 -27.97
C ASP A 387 -24.59 7.99 -29.00
N ALA A 388 -24.45 7.10 -29.99
CA ALA A 388 -23.44 7.24 -31.05
C ALA A 388 -23.66 8.50 -31.92
N ALA A 389 -24.86 9.08 -31.91
CA ALA A 389 -25.20 10.34 -32.65
C ALA A 389 -24.97 11.57 -31.74
N GLY A 390 -24.50 11.43 -30.50
CA GLY A 390 -24.21 12.54 -29.59
C GLY A 390 -25.42 13.06 -28.83
N ARG A 391 -26.58 12.37 -28.89
CA ARG A 391 -27.79 12.75 -28.13
C ARG A 391 -27.68 12.22 -26.71
N THR A 392 -28.07 13.02 -25.72
CA THR A 392 -28.03 12.62 -24.31
C THR A 392 -29.07 11.55 -24.01
N GLU A 393 -28.64 10.37 -23.57
CA GLU A 393 -29.46 9.27 -23.12
C GLU A 393 -29.72 9.31 -21.61
N ALA A 394 -28.70 9.71 -20.84
CA ALA A 394 -28.82 9.84 -19.40
C ALA A 394 -27.86 10.89 -18.83
N ARG A 395 -28.27 11.56 -17.76
CA ARG A 395 -27.41 12.39 -16.93
C ARG A 395 -27.01 11.61 -15.70
N LEU A 396 -25.73 11.23 -15.61
CA LEU A 396 -25.21 10.38 -14.54
C LEU A 396 -24.86 11.19 -13.28
N PHE A 397 -24.43 12.46 -13.49
CA PHE A 397 -24.13 13.38 -12.40
C PHE A 397 -24.31 14.84 -12.84
N ALA A 398 -24.76 15.71 -11.93
CA ALA A 398 -24.70 17.17 -12.06
C ALA A 398 -24.63 17.78 -10.66
N GLY A 399 -23.61 18.59 -10.38
CA GLY A 399 -23.44 19.24 -9.08
C GLY A 399 -22.12 19.99 -8.96
N MET A 400 -21.92 20.61 -7.80
CA MET A 400 -20.67 21.27 -7.43
C MET A 400 -19.69 20.23 -6.85
N LEU A 401 -18.48 20.14 -7.40
CA LEU A 401 -17.44 19.27 -6.85
C LEU A 401 -16.19 20.09 -6.50
N ARG A 402 -15.46 19.64 -5.50
CA ARG A 402 -14.16 20.17 -5.12
C ARG A 402 -13.09 19.68 -6.12
N GLN A 403 -11.94 20.33 -6.12
CA GLN A 403 -10.76 19.80 -6.81
C GLN A 403 -10.41 18.42 -6.26
N GLY A 404 -10.07 17.47 -7.13
CA GLY A 404 -9.68 16.11 -6.76
C GLY A 404 -10.32 15.04 -7.63
N ARG A 405 -10.12 13.79 -7.23
CA ARG A 405 -10.68 12.60 -7.89
C ARG A 405 -12.08 12.32 -7.37
N HIS A 406 -13.00 12.02 -8.31
CA HIS A 406 -14.38 11.70 -8.02
C HIS A 406 -14.81 10.43 -8.75
N SER A 407 -15.78 9.71 -8.18
CA SER A 407 -16.34 8.52 -8.78
C SER A 407 -17.85 8.57 -8.76
N VAL A 408 -18.48 8.18 -9.87
CA VAL A 408 -19.92 8.08 -10.03
C VAL A 408 -20.27 6.64 -10.40
N ASN A 409 -21.09 6.01 -9.57
CA ASN A 409 -21.62 4.68 -9.88
C ASN A 409 -22.76 4.79 -10.88
N TRP A 410 -22.60 4.11 -11.99
CA TRP A 410 -23.57 4.04 -13.07
C TRP A 410 -24.17 2.64 -13.18
N ARG A 411 -25.50 2.56 -13.23
CA ARG A 411 -26.22 1.32 -13.53
C ARG A 411 -26.73 1.42 -14.97
N ALA A 412 -26.24 0.56 -15.86
CA ALA A 412 -26.80 0.39 -17.19
C ALA A 412 -28.21 -0.20 -17.04
N THR A 413 -29.23 0.55 -17.43
CA THR A 413 -30.60 0.06 -17.41
C THR A 413 -30.85 -0.83 -18.62
N ARG A 414 -31.81 -1.79 -18.53
CA ARG A 414 -32.20 -2.67 -19.65
C ARG A 414 -32.72 -1.91 -20.89
N GLN A 415 -32.92 -0.59 -20.78
CA GLN A 415 -33.34 0.27 -21.89
C GLN A 415 -32.16 0.79 -22.72
N LEU A 416 -30.93 0.65 -22.23
CA LEU A 416 -29.74 1.01 -22.99
C LEU A 416 -29.47 -0.06 -24.04
N ALA A 417 -29.35 0.35 -25.30
CA ALA A 417 -28.95 -0.55 -26.40
C ALA A 417 -27.53 -1.07 -26.20
N ALA A 418 -27.28 -2.33 -26.53
CA ALA A 418 -25.91 -2.81 -26.62
C ALA A 418 -25.18 -2.10 -27.76
N GLY A 419 -23.96 -1.65 -27.53
CA GLY A 419 -23.17 -0.92 -28.51
C GLY A 419 -22.24 0.11 -27.91
N THR A 420 -21.72 0.96 -28.78
CA THR A 420 -20.84 2.05 -28.39
C THR A 420 -21.64 3.27 -27.98
N HIS A 421 -21.39 3.77 -26.78
CA HIS A 421 -21.90 5.01 -26.24
C HIS A 421 -20.74 5.98 -25.95
N LEU A 422 -21.08 7.24 -25.66
CA LEU A 422 -20.10 8.27 -25.29
C LEU A 422 -20.42 8.78 -23.89
N LEU A 423 -19.44 8.87 -23.03
CA LEU A 423 -19.53 9.63 -21.77
C LEU A 423 -18.95 11.02 -22.01
N ARG A 424 -19.71 12.05 -21.63
CA ARG A 424 -19.28 13.46 -21.71
C ARG A 424 -19.21 14.04 -20.30
N LEU A 425 -17.99 14.47 -19.94
CA LEU A 425 -17.72 15.15 -18.68
C LEU A 425 -17.45 16.62 -18.95
N ASN A 426 -18.23 17.53 -18.36
CA ASN A 426 -17.98 18.96 -18.34
C ASN A 426 -17.51 19.36 -16.95
N SER A 427 -16.34 19.99 -16.84
CA SER A 427 -15.74 20.41 -15.58
C SER A 427 -14.77 21.56 -15.82
N GLY A 428 -14.87 22.65 -15.02
CA GLY A 428 -13.93 23.76 -15.06
C GLY A 428 -13.85 24.49 -16.43
N GLY A 429 -14.93 24.50 -17.21
CA GLY A 429 -14.98 25.07 -18.54
C GLY A 429 -14.43 24.16 -19.66
N ALA A 430 -13.94 22.97 -19.33
CA ALA A 430 -13.47 21.97 -20.29
C ALA A 430 -14.51 20.85 -20.46
N THR A 431 -14.63 20.35 -21.70
CA THR A 431 -15.43 19.19 -22.06
C THR A 431 -14.52 18.04 -22.44
N ARG A 432 -14.73 16.87 -21.83
CA ARG A 432 -14.02 15.63 -22.17
C ARG A 432 -15.02 14.56 -22.57
N THR A 433 -14.64 13.75 -23.57
CA THR A 433 -15.50 12.68 -24.07
C THR A 433 -14.72 11.38 -24.11
N ARG A 434 -15.37 10.27 -23.68
CA ARG A 434 -14.82 8.92 -23.69
C ARG A 434 -15.82 7.95 -24.32
N LYS A 435 -15.36 7.07 -25.19
CA LYS A 435 -16.15 5.94 -25.67
C LYS A 435 -16.31 4.92 -24.55
N VAL A 436 -17.46 4.28 -24.48
CA VAL A 436 -17.76 3.17 -23.58
C VAL A 436 -18.55 2.11 -24.32
N LEU A 437 -18.16 0.85 -24.16
CA LEU A 437 -18.88 -0.28 -24.76
C LEU A 437 -19.87 -0.87 -23.73
N VAL A 438 -21.14 -0.88 -24.11
CA VAL A 438 -22.23 -1.51 -23.34
C VAL A 438 -22.57 -2.85 -24.01
N VAL A 439 -22.67 -3.91 -23.23
CA VAL A 439 -23.05 -5.25 -23.67
C VAL A 439 -24.15 -5.80 -22.78
N ASN A 440 -25.15 -6.44 -23.38
CA ASN A 440 -26.30 -7.05 -22.69
C ASN A 440 -25.96 -8.45 -22.16
#